data_ac1e79d50d68a646497d8ccd14c020e5
#
_entry.id   ac1e79d50d68a646497d8ccd14c020e5
#
_cell.length_a   1.000
_cell.length_b   1.000
_cell.length_c   1.000
_cell.angle_alpha   90.00
_cell.angle_beta   90.00
_cell.angle_gamma   90.00
#
_symmetry.space_group_name_H-M   'P 1'
#
loop_
_entity.id
_entity.type
_entity.pdbx_description
1 polymer ?
#
loop_
_entity_poly.entity_id
_entity_poly.type
_entity_poly.pdbx_seq_one_letter_code
_entity_poly.pdbx_strand_id
1 'polypeptide(L)'
;MSILIYNKEDQASGNFNSGEILEKKPIGFSQDGGELNPYSNLFYWADAWTPSSRSTIGLHPHQGFEICSFVIEGSIKHFDSQQNKWIELLKGDAQIIRSGNGISHAEEILDNSRMFQIWFDPDISKTISKPASYSDYKLESFPLSKKEKSTVLTIKGKGSPFKMDSEGIEIYEI
;
A
#
# COMPACT_ATOMS: atom_id res chain seq x y z
N MET A 1 -7.66 10.66 26.77
CA MET A 1 -7.56 9.95 25.47
C MET A 1 -6.74 8.70 25.75
N SER A 2 -7.29 7.50 25.54
CA SER A 2 -6.55 6.24 25.70
C SER A 2 -5.85 5.91 24.36
N ILE A 3 -4.61 5.45 24.44
CA ILE A 3 -3.87 4.92 23.29
C ILE A 3 -4.08 3.41 23.33
N LEU A 4 -4.53 2.84 22.21
CA LEU A 4 -4.57 1.40 22.00
C LEU A 4 -3.32 1.00 21.23
N ILE A 5 -2.65 -0.04 21.68
CA ILE A 5 -1.45 -0.58 21.05
C ILE A 5 -1.75 -2.03 20.68
N TYR A 6 -1.59 -2.35 19.40
CA TYR A 6 -1.68 -3.71 18.88
C TYR A 6 -0.27 -4.16 18.50
N ASN A 7 0.22 -5.16 19.18
CA ASN A 7 1.57 -5.68 18.93
C ASN A 7 1.57 -6.50 17.62
N LYS A 8 2.77 -6.77 17.13
CA LYS A 8 2.94 -7.54 15.90
C LYS A 8 2.39 -8.97 16.03
N GLU A 9 2.39 -9.51 17.25
CA GLU A 9 1.84 -10.82 17.60
C GLU A 9 0.30 -10.87 17.47
N ASP A 10 -0.36 -9.73 17.72
CA ASP A 10 -1.81 -9.60 17.68
C ASP A 10 -2.34 -9.44 16.23
N GLN A 11 -1.44 -9.25 15.27
CA GLN A 11 -1.75 -9.08 13.86
C GLN A 11 -1.89 -10.44 13.16
N ALA A 12 -2.80 -10.54 12.21
CA ALA A 12 -2.91 -11.69 11.34
C ALA A 12 -1.61 -11.91 10.54
N SER A 13 -1.37 -13.13 10.13
CA SER A 13 -0.20 -13.50 9.32
C SER A 13 -0.65 -14.13 8.02
N GLY A 14 0.11 -13.91 6.97
CA GLY A 14 -0.08 -14.54 5.68
C GLY A 14 1.24 -14.80 4.97
N ASN A 15 1.15 -15.46 3.84
CA ASN A 15 2.29 -15.63 2.95
C ASN A 15 1.83 -15.89 1.52
N PHE A 16 2.72 -15.63 0.57
CA PHE A 16 2.58 -16.03 -0.82
C PHE A 16 3.75 -16.95 -1.22
N ASN A 17 3.53 -17.73 -2.27
CA ASN A 17 4.52 -18.58 -2.91
C ASN A 17 5.23 -19.49 -1.89
N SER A 18 4.44 -20.16 -1.03
CA SER A 18 4.95 -21.09 0.00
C SER A 18 5.95 -20.47 0.97
N GLY A 19 5.81 -19.17 1.28
CA GLY A 19 6.63 -18.46 2.26
C GLY A 19 7.79 -17.66 1.66
N GLU A 20 7.88 -17.54 0.35
CA GLU A 20 8.84 -16.63 -0.28
C GLU A 20 8.53 -15.16 0.02
N ILE A 21 7.24 -14.80 0.11
CA ILE A 21 6.77 -13.53 0.64
C ILE A 21 6.04 -13.82 1.94
N LEU A 22 6.43 -13.14 3.00
CA LEU A 22 5.77 -13.18 4.31
C LEU A 22 5.00 -11.89 4.51
N GLU A 23 3.91 -11.95 5.27
CA GLU A 23 3.17 -10.76 5.65
C GLU A 23 2.63 -10.80 7.08
N LYS A 24 2.55 -9.61 7.67
CA LYS A 24 1.70 -9.30 8.81
C LYS A 24 0.59 -8.37 8.33
N LYS A 25 -0.60 -8.57 8.89
CA LYS A 25 -1.77 -7.75 8.54
C LYS A 25 -2.23 -6.96 9.75
N PRO A 26 -1.74 -5.72 9.93
CA PRO A 26 -2.30 -4.79 10.91
C PRO A 26 -3.82 -4.69 10.81
N ILE A 27 -4.36 -4.68 9.56
CA ILE A 27 -5.80 -4.78 9.29
C ILE A 27 -5.99 -5.83 8.20
N GLY A 28 -6.49 -7.00 8.58
CA GLY A 28 -6.81 -8.10 7.67
C GLY A 28 -8.31 -8.18 7.36
N PHE A 29 -8.66 -9.09 6.46
CA PHE A 29 -10.05 -9.50 6.28
C PHE A 29 -10.51 -10.34 7.47
N SER A 30 -11.81 -10.42 7.70
CA SER A 30 -12.39 -11.16 8.83
C SER A 30 -11.91 -12.62 8.92
N GLN A 31 -11.63 -13.26 7.78
CA GLN A 31 -11.13 -14.63 7.72
C GLN A 31 -9.63 -14.76 8.01
N ASP A 32 -8.87 -13.67 7.99
CA ASP A 32 -7.44 -13.69 8.28
C ASP A 32 -7.15 -13.82 9.79
N GLY A 33 -8.11 -13.44 10.62
CA GLY A 33 -7.91 -13.26 12.06
C GLY A 33 -7.21 -11.92 12.36
N GLY A 34 -6.71 -11.75 13.58
CA GLY A 34 -6.17 -10.50 14.08
C GLY A 34 -7.21 -9.66 14.82
N GLU A 35 -6.75 -8.72 15.65
CA GLU A 35 -7.64 -7.98 16.54
C GLU A 35 -8.22 -6.70 15.92
N LEU A 36 -7.49 -6.06 14.99
CA LEU A 36 -7.95 -4.85 14.34
C LEU A 36 -8.84 -5.15 13.15
N ASN A 37 -10.01 -4.50 13.17
CA ASN A 37 -10.97 -4.57 12.07
C ASN A 37 -10.88 -3.34 11.17
N PRO A 38 -11.35 -3.44 9.92
CA PRO A 38 -11.54 -2.29 9.04
C PRO A 38 -12.30 -1.15 9.74
N TYR A 39 -11.88 0.08 9.48
CA TYR A 39 -12.55 1.27 9.99
C TYR A 39 -12.53 2.41 8.95
N SER A 40 -13.61 3.21 8.92
CA SER A 40 -13.80 4.24 7.90
C SER A 40 -13.67 3.61 6.51
N ASN A 41 -12.89 4.20 5.63
CA ASN A 41 -12.60 3.69 4.30
C ASN A 41 -11.27 2.90 4.20
N LEU A 42 -10.58 2.67 5.32
CA LEU A 42 -9.42 1.79 5.37
C LEU A 42 -9.88 0.36 5.72
N PHE A 43 -9.74 -0.58 4.79
CA PHE A 43 -10.26 -1.93 5.00
C PHE A 43 -9.22 -3.05 4.90
N TYR A 44 -7.99 -2.74 4.49
CA TYR A 44 -6.89 -3.70 4.45
C TYR A 44 -5.54 -2.99 4.60
N TRP A 45 -4.63 -3.59 5.36
CA TRP A 45 -3.25 -3.16 5.50
C TRP A 45 -2.36 -4.39 5.68
N ALA A 46 -1.44 -4.61 4.76
CA ALA A 46 -0.39 -5.60 4.85
C ALA A 46 0.99 -4.95 5.00
N ASP A 47 1.81 -5.53 5.84
CA ASP A 47 3.25 -5.35 5.94
C ASP A 47 3.88 -6.60 5.33
N ALA A 48 4.32 -6.51 4.08
CA ALA A 48 4.82 -7.64 3.29
C ALA A 48 6.32 -7.52 3.02
N TRP A 49 7.04 -8.64 3.10
CA TRP A 49 8.48 -8.67 2.86
C TRP A 49 8.96 -10.00 2.30
N THR A 50 10.12 -9.95 1.62
CA THR A 50 10.89 -11.13 1.23
C THR A 50 12.02 -11.37 2.25
N PRO A 51 12.10 -12.53 2.91
CA PRO A 51 13.14 -12.79 3.91
C PRO A 51 14.54 -12.99 3.29
N SER A 52 14.62 -13.25 1.99
CA SER A 52 15.90 -13.50 1.30
C SER A 52 15.83 -13.11 -0.18
N SER A 53 15.20 -13.93 -1.00
CA SER A 53 15.19 -13.77 -2.45
C SER A 53 13.88 -13.15 -2.91
N ARG A 54 13.93 -12.46 -4.05
CA ARG A 54 12.75 -11.89 -4.70
C ARG A 54 11.67 -12.93 -4.97
N SER A 55 10.43 -12.48 -4.93
CA SER A 55 9.28 -13.29 -5.31
C SER A 55 8.19 -12.42 -5.90
N THR A 56 7.39 -13.01 -6.79
CA THR A 56 6.37 -12.31 -7.57
C THR A 56 4.98 -12.80 -7.20
N ILE A 57 4.11 -11.88 -6.80
CA ILE A 57 2.67 -12.09 -6.78
C ILE A 57 2.18 -11.94 -8.22
N GLY A 58 1.73 -13.05 -8.81
CA GLY A 58 1.34 -13.11 -10.22
C GLY A 58 0.15 -12.20 -10.56
N LEU A 59 -0.13 -12.08 -11.84
CA LEU A 59 -1.19 -11.21 -12.35
C LEU A 59 -2.56 -11.59 -11.77
N HIS A 60 -3.23 -10.64 -11.12
CA HIS A 60 -4.54 -10.80 -10.49
C HIS A 60 -5.39 -9.54 -10.63
N PRO A 61 -6.73 -9.66 -10.65
CA PRO A 61 -7.63 -8.54 -10.92
C PRO A 61 -8.06 -7.80 -9.66
N HIS A 62 -8.30 -6.48 -9.81
CA HIS A 62 -8.95 -5.62 -8.81
C HIS A 62 -9.97 -4.69 -9.45
N GLN A 63 -11.01 -4.34 -8.71
CA GLN A 63 -12.05 -3.42 -9.15
C GLN A 63 -12.66 -2.68 -7.95
N GLY A 64 -12.90 -1.37 -8.11
CA GLY A 64 -13.74 -0.56 -7.23
C GLY A 64 -13.03 0.10 -6.05
N PHE A 65 -11.77 -0.22 -5.75
CA PHE A 65 -11.02 0.34 -4.62
C PHE A 65 -9.62 0.84 -4.99
N GLU A 66 -8.94 1.45 -4.05
CA GLU A 66 -7.59 1.99 -4.21
C GLU A 66 -6.56 1.15 -3.46
N ILE A 67 -5.42 0.89 -4.09
CA ILE A 67 -4.30 0.13 -3.55
C ILE A 67 -3.10 1.05 -3.49
N CYS A 68 -2.64 1.37 -2.28
CA CYS A 68 -1.46 2.17 -2.04
C CYS A 68 -0.32 1.27 -1.59
N SER A 69 0.83 1.32 -2.26
CA SER A 69 2.04 0.62 -1.82
C SER A 69 3.13 1.63 -1.47
N PHE A 70 3.81 1.40 -0.34
CA PHE A 70 4.89 2.23 0.19
C PHE A 70 6.12 1.36 0.40
N VAL A 71 7.24 1.68 -0.26
CA VAL A 71 8.47 0.89 -0.15
C VAL A 71 9.22 1.28 1.13
N ILE A 72 9.25 0.36 2.10
CA ILE A 72 9.87 0.57 3.42
C ILE A 72 11.36 0.23 3.40
N GLU A 73 11.72 -0.86 2.70
CA GLU A 73 13.10 -1.30 2.52
C GLU A 73 13.30 -1.90 1.13
N GLY A 74 14.51 -1.73 0.57
CA GLY A 74 14.88 -2.29 -0.72
C GLY A 74 14.09 -1.69 -1.87
N SER A 75 13.50 -2.54 -2.70
CA SER A 75 12.72 -2.13 -3.87
C SER A 75 11.65 -3.16 -4.25
N ILE A 76 10.64 -2.67 -4.95
CA ILE A 76 9.58 -3.49 -5.54
C ILE A 76 9.43 -3.16 -7.01
N LYS A 77 8.77 -4.04 -7.76
CA LYS A 77 8.33 -3.75 -9.13
C LYS A 77 6.84 -3.97 -9.27
N HIS A 78 6.21 -3.06 -9.97
CA HIS A 78 4.80 -3.10 -10.34
C HIS A 78 4.65 -3.36 -11.84
N PHE A 79 3.69 -4.20 -12.19
CA PHE A 79 3.20 -4.39 -13.55
C PHE A 79 1.68 -4.31 -13.56
N ASP A 80 1.10 -3.64 -14.53
CA ASP A 80 -0.35 -3.68 -14.73
C ASP A 80 -0.76 -3.78 -16.21
N SER A 81 -2.00 -4.17 -16.42
CA SER A 81 -2.57 -4.40 -17.75
C SER A 81 -2.73 -3.14 -18.60
N GLN A 82 -2.59 -1.94 -18.03
CA GLN A 82 -2.66 -0.67 -18.76
C GLN A 82 -1.26 -0.19 -19.13
N GLN A 83 -0.31 -0.20 -18.18
CA GLN A 83 1.07 0.21 -18.44
C GLN A 83 1.82 -0.80 -19.31
N ASN A 84 1.46 -2.10 -19.16
CA ASN A 84 2.07 -3.23 -19.87
C ASN A 84 3.61 -3.24 -19.79
N LYS A 85 4.16 -2.81 -18.66
CA LYS A 85 5.59 -2.77 -18.37
C LYS A 85 5.82 -2.87 -16.87
N TRP A 86 7.00 -3.38 -16.49
CA TRP A 86 7.45 -3.33 -15.11
C TRP A 86 7.99 -1.94 -14.75
N ILE A 87 7.53 -1.41 -13.62
CA ILE A 87 7.94 -0.13 -13.06
C ILE A 87 8.60 -0.39 -11.71
N GLU A 88 9.84 0.05 -11.54
CA GLU A 88 10.58 -0.13 -10.29
C GLU A 88 10.38 1.05 -9.35
N LEU A 89 10.11 0.72 -8.08
CA LEU A 89 10.01 1.66 -6.97
C LEU A 89 11.08 1.32 -5.95
N LEU A 90 11.77 2.34 -5.46
CA LEU A 90 12.85 2.25 -4.47
C LEU A 90 12.34 2.66 -3.09
N LYS A 91 13.12 2.37 -2.05
CA LYS A 91 12.84 2.78 -0.68
C LYS A 91 12.40 4.25 -0.59
N GLY A 92 11.24 4.48 0.04
CA GLY A 92 10.61 5.79 0.20
C GLY A 92 9.69 6.20 -0.95
N ASP A 93 9.73 5.49 -2.09
CA ASP A 93 8.77 5.71 -3.16
C ASP A 93 7.39 5.18 -2.76
N ALA A 94 6.36 5.75 -3.36
CA ALA A 94 4.98 5.29 -3.19
C ALA A 94 4.27 5.15 -4.52
N GLN A 95 3.30 4.24 -4.58
CA GLN A 95 2.40 4.10 -5.72
C GLN A 95 0.95 4.05 -5.27
N ILE A 96 0.05 4.33 -6.20
CA ILE A 96 -1.38 4.11 -6.05
C ILE A 96 -1.98 3.57 -7.34
N ILE A 97 -2.76 2.50 -7.19
CA ILE A 97 -3.66 1.98 -8.21
C ILE A 97 -5.06 2.39 -7.81
N ARG A 98 -5.76 3.09 -8.68
CA ARG A 98 -7.20 3.35 -8.59
C ARG A 98 -7.87 2.35 -9.51
N SER A 99 -8.41 1.28 -8.93
CA SER A 99 -8.84 0.13 -9.75
C SER A 99 -10.10 0.39 -10.57
N GLY A 100 -10.91 1.40 -10.21
CA GLY A 100 -12.04 1.86 -11.01
C GLY A 100 -12.90 0.73 -11.59
N ASN A 101 -13.06 0.72 -12.91
CA ASN A 101 -13.83 -0.31 -13.62
C ASN A 101 -13.08 -1.63 -13.85
N GLY A 102 -11.87 -1.78 -13.31
CA GLY A 102 -11.09 -3.01 -13.35
C GLY A 102 -9.68 -2.83 -13.91
N ILE A 103 -8.73 -3.48 -13.26
CA ILE A 103 -7.32 -3.57 -13.66
C ILE A 103 -6.77 -4.90 -13.16
N SER A 104 -5.84 -5.49 -13.90
CA SER A 104 -5.03 -6.60 -13.41
C SER A 104 -3.61 -6.12 -13.20
N HIS A 105 -3.01 -6.50 -12.06
CA HIS A 105 -1.63 -6.16 -11.75
C HIS A 105 -0.84 -7.35 -11.20
N ALA A 106 0.48 -7.23 -11.23
CA ALA A 106 1.42 -8.12 -10.60
C ALA A 106 2.46 -7.29 -9.85
N GLU A 107 3.01 -7.85 -8.78
CA GLU A 107 4.01 -7.19 -7.94
C GLU A 107 5.17 -8.14 -7.67
N GLU A 108 6.39 -7.66 -7.86
CA GLU A 108 7.62 -8.36 -7.48
C GLU A 108 8.25 -7.61 -6.30
N ILE A 109 8.36 -8.28 -5.15
CA ILE A 109 9.14 -7.78 -4.01
C ILE A 109 10.56 -8.32 -4.20
N LEU A 110 11.56 -7.42 -4.30
CA LEU A 110 12.92 -7.81 -4.58
C LEU A 110 13.62 -8.41 -3.35
N ASP A 111 14.90 -8.79 -3.50
CA ASP A 111 15.67 -9.44 -2.44
C ASP A 111 15.71 -8.56 -1.18
N ASN A 112 15.38 -9.15 -0.01
CA ASN A 112 15.38 -8.45 1.29
C ASN A 112 14.62 -7.12 1.28
N SER A 113 13.50 -7.09 0.59
CA SER A 113 12.68 -5.88 0.44
C SER A 113 11.40 -5.98 1.24
N ARG A 114 10.84 -4.82 1.60
CA ARG A 114 9.64 -4.70 2.42
C ARG A 114 8.80 -3.53 1.96
N MET A 115 7.49 -3.75 1.93
CA MET A 115 6.51 -2.71 1.62
C MET A 115 5.30 -2.77 2.55
N PHE A 116 4.65 -1.62 2.75
CA PHE A 116 3.26 -1.58 3.17
C PHE A 116 2.36 -1.55 1.96
N GLN A 117 1.30 -2.35 1.98
CA GLN A 117 0.20 -2.23 1.04
C GLN A 117 -1.08 -1.93 1.81
N ILE A 118 -1.70 -0.80 1.51
CA ILE A 118 -2.88 -0.30 2.23
C ILE A 118 -4.00 -0.06 1.22
N TRP A 119 -5.18 -0.61 1.48
CA TRP A 119 -6.34 -0.50 0.60
C TRP A 119 -7.41 0.39 1.19
N PHE A 120 -7.92 1.25 0.36
CA PHE A 120 -8.96 2.21 0.71
C PHE A 120 -10.19 2.04 -0.17
N ASP A 121 -11.36 2.25 0.43
CA ASP A 121 -12.67 2.17 -0.23
C ASP A 121 -13.16 3.59 -0.54
N PRO A 122 -13.03 4.06 -1.79
CA PRO A 122 -13.57 5.35 -2.22
C PRO A 122 -15.09 5.28 -2.37
N ASP A 123 -15.74 6.42 -2.58
CA ASP A 123 -17.16 6.45 -2.95
C ASP A 123 -17.38 5.69 -4.26
N ILE A 124 -17.77 4.42 -4.16
CA ILE A 124 -17.90 3.50 -5.29
C ILE A 124 -18.91 3.99 -6.33
N SER A 125 -19.93 4.75 -5.91
CA SER A 125 -20.93 5.34 -6.83
C SER A 125 -20.29 6.33 -7.82
N LYS A 126 -19.17 6.93 -7.43
CA LYS A 126 -18.42 7.90 -8.25
C LYS A 126 -17.23 7.28 -8.99
N THR A 127 -16.72 6.13 -8.51
CA THR A 127 -15.44 5.61 -8.97
C THR A 127 -15.54 4.34 -9.81
N ILE A 128 -16.56 3.51 -9.60
CA ILE A 128 -16.69 2.20 -10.26
C ILE A 128 -16.74 2.27 -11.80
N SER A 129 -17.24 3.37 -12.36
CA SER A 129 -17.30 3.58 -13.83
C SER A 129 -16.08 4.29 -14.41
N LYS A 130 -15.18 4.82 -13.55
CA LYS A 130 -13.95 5.46 -14.01
C LYS A 130 -13.01 4.42 -14.61
N PRO A 131 -12.27 4.76 -15.67
CA PRO A 131 -11.13 3.94 -16.09
C PRO A 131 -10.15 3.76 -14.94
N ALA A 132 -9.61 2.56 -14.79
CA ALA A 132 -8.55 2.34 -13.83
C ALA A 132 -7.34 3.21 -14.16
N SER A 133 -6.55 3.57 -13.15
CA SER A 133 -5.36 4.40 -13.32
C SER A 133 -4.27 4.05 -12.31
N TYR A 134 -3.03 4.35 -12.70
CA TYR A 134 -1.84 4.15 -11.90
C TYR A 134 -1.07 5.47 -11.76
N SER A 135 -0.47 5.70 -10.62
CA SER A 135 0.51 6.76 -10.40
C SER A 135 1.58 6.28 -9.44
N ASP A 136 2.84 6.65 -9.70
CA ASP A 136 3.94 6.49 -8.77
C ASP A 136 4.56 7.85 -8.43
N TYR A 137 5.19 7.91 -7.26
CA TYR A 137 5.77 9.12 -6.69
C TYR A 137 7.12 8.78 -6.08
N LYS A 138 8.13 9.54 -6.45
CA LYS A 138 9.46 9.41 -5.90
C LYS A 138 9.54 10.08 -4.53
N LEU A 139 10.37 9.54 -3.63
CA LEU A 139 10.57 10.05 -2.27
C LEU A 139 10.77 11.58 -2.24
N GLU A 140 11.59 12.11 -3.13
CA GLU A 140 11.91 13.54 -3.21
C GLU A 140 10.75 14.44 -3.64
N SER A 141 9.67 13.87 -4.12
CA SER A 141 8.45 14.62 -4.48
C SER A 141 7.59 14.97 -3.27
N PHE A 142 7.81 14.33 -2.14
CA PHE A 142 7.01 14.53 -0.93
C PHE A 142 7.55 15.69 -0.08
N PRO A 143 6.66 16.57 0.43
CA PRO A 143 7.06 17.63 1.33
C PRO A 143 7.66 17.08 2.63
N LEU A 144 8.86 17.60 2.97
CA LEU A 144 9.56 17.28 4.20
C LEU A 144 9.52 18.47 5.14
N SER A 145 9.06 18.27 6.37
CA SER A 145 9.08 19.29 7.42
C SER A 145 9.86 18.82 8.64
N LYS A 146 10.71 19.69 9.17
CA LYS A 146 11.47 19.44 10.41
C LYS A 146 10.73 20.03 11.59
N LYS A 147 10.55 19.25 12.65
CA LYS A 147 10.10 19.66 13.98
C LYS A 147 11.24 19.47 14.96
N GLU A 148 11.12 20.01 16.18
CA GLU A 148 12.22 19.99 17.18
C GLU A 148 12.81 18.60 17.43
N LYS A 149 11.99 17.54 17.39
CA LYS A 149 12.41 16.17 17.72
C LYS A 149 12.09 15.12 16.64
N SER A 150 11.53 15.55 15.52
CA SER A 150 11.15 14.63 14.44
C SER A 150 11.21 15.29 13.08
N THR A 151 11.31 14.47 12.07
CA THR A 151 11.14 14.88 10.67
C THR A 151 9.85 14.23 10.17
N VAL A 152 9.00 15.01 9.52
CA VAL A 152 7.70 14.53 9.02
C VAL A 152 7.71 14.62 7.49
N LEU A 153 7.57 13.48 6.84
CA LEU A 153 7.33 13.37 5.41
C LEU A 153 5.81 13.33 5.17
N THR A 154 5.31 14.24 4.36
CA THR A 154 3.88 14.30 4.03
C THR A 154 3.63 13.51 2.75
N ILE A 155 3.24 12.25 2.87
CA ILE A 155 2.92 11.40 1.72
C ILE A 155 1.58 11.80 1.12
N LYS A 156 0.53 11.93 1.94
CA LYS A 156 -0.78 12.44 1.54
C LYS A 156 -1.22 13.54 2.49
N GLY A 157 -1.40 14.74 1.99
CA GLY A 157 -1.76 15.91 2.79
C GLY A 157 -1.48 17.21 2.04
N LYS A 158 -1.43 18.31 2.78
CA LYS A 158 -1.20 19.65 2.21
C LYS A 158 0.15 19.72 1.50
N GLY A 159 0.12 20.06 0.22
CA GLY A 159 1.33 20.25 -0.60
C GLY A 159 1.88 18.96 -1.23
N SER A 160 1.36 17.79 -0.88
CA SER A 160 1.77 16.54 -1.49
C SER A 160 1.17 16.35 -2.89
N PRO A 161 1.92 15.77 -3.83
CA PRO A 161 1.42 15.42 -5.15
C PRO A 161 0.53 14.16 -5.14
N PHE A 162 0.54 13.37 -4.06
CA PHE A 162 -0.18 12.09 -3.98
C PHE A 162 -1.69 12.29 -4.08
N LYS A 163 -2.30 11.74 -5.13
CA LYS A 163 -3.73 11.88 -5.42
C LYS A 163 -4.45 10.56 -5.24
N MET A 164 -5.59 10.60 -4.53
CA MET A 164 -6.49 9.47 -4.37
C MET A 164 -7.94 9.94 -4.41
N ASP A 165 -8.86 9.03 -4.75
CA ASP A 165 -10.29 9.29 -4.80
C ASP A 165 -10.94 9.19 -3.40
N SER A 166 -10.33 8.41 -2.49
CA SER A 166 -10.77 8.32 -1.10
C SER A 166 -10.53 9.63 -0.37
N GLU A 167 -11.57 10.13 0.31
CA GLU A 167 -11.58 11.42 0.99
C GLU A 167 -11.25 11.28 2.49
N GLY A 168 -10.80 12.37 3.12
CA GLY A 168 -10.57 12.43 4.58
C GLY A 168 -9.32 11.68 5.06
N ILE A 169 -8.40 11.33 4.16
CA ILE A 169 -7.18 10.59 4.48
C ILE A 169 -5.97 11.52 4.44
N GLU A 170 -5.14 11.41 5.45
CA GLU A 170 -3.80 11.99 5.48
C GLU A 170 -2.79 10.88 5.84
N ILE A 171 -1.63 10.87 5.19
CA ILE A 171 -0.57 9.86 5.39
C ILE A 171 0.74 10.58 5.64
N TYR A 172 1.36 10.25 6.75
CA TYR A 172 2.63 10.82 7.20
C TYR A 172 3.61 9.71 7.60
N GLU A 173 4.89 9.94 7.33
CA GLU A 173 6.01 9.21 7.93
C GLU A 173 6.72 10.14 8.92
N ILE A 174 7.04 9.66 10.13
CA ILE A 174 7.60 10.47 11.23
C ILE A 174 8.89 9.81 11.75
#